data_1c520cb906a1750c35aae19e864dbf04
#
_entry.id   1c520cb906a1750c35aae19e864dbf04
#
_cell.length_a   1.000
_cell.length_b   1.000
_cell.length_c   1.000
_cell.angle_alpha   90.00
_cell.angle_beta   90.00
_cell.angle_gamma   90.00
#
_symmetry.space_group_name_H-M   'P 1'
#
loop_
_entity.id
_entity.type
_entity.pdbx_description
1 polymer ?
#
loop_
_entity_poly.entity_id
_entity_poly.type
_entity_poly.pdbx_seq_one_letter_code
_entity_poly.pdbx_strand_id
1 'polypeptide(L)'
;MARKTIVENCDILVVGGGMAGTGATFEARHWGRDLKIVCVEKANIDRSGAVAQGLYAINCYMGMQWGENQPEDHVRYARNDLMGLVREDLGYDMARHVDSTVHMFDEWGLPMMKNEKTGRYLREGKWQIMIHGESYKPIVAEAAKKSADKIYNRIMITHL
;
A
#
# COMPACT_ATOMS: atom_id res chain seq x y z
N MET A 1 32.44 6.23 -23.78
CA MET A 1 31.53 5.09 -23.96
C MET A 1 30.24 5.61 -24.58
N ALA A 2 29.75 4.97 -25.65
CA ALA A 2 28.45 5.33 -26.25
C ALA A 2 27.33 5.03 -25.27
N ARG A 3 26.39 5.97 -25.06
CA ARG A 3 25.19 5.76 -24.25
C ARG A 3 24.27 4.80 -25.01
N LYS A 4 23.89 3.71 -24.38
CA LYS A 4 22.91 2.77 -24.93
C LYS A 4 21.51 3.24 -24.52
N THR A 5 20.66 3.50 -25.50
CA THR A 5 19.23 3.75 -25.28
C THR A 5 18.46 2.45 -25.42
N ILE A 6 17.59 2.17 -24.48
CA ILE A 6 16.64 1.05 -24.51
C ILE A 6 15.24 1.67 -24.49
N VAL A 7 14.41 1.29 -25.44
CA VAL A 7 13.00 1.69 -25.49
C VAL A 7 12.16 0.53 -24.96
N GLU A 8 11.31 0.80 -23.98
CA GLU A 8 10.37 -0.16 -23.43
C GLU A 8 8.95 0.40 -23.60
N ASN A 9 8.06 -0.40 -24.17
CA ASN A 9 6.65 -0.06 -24.33
C ASN A 9 5.83 -0.75 -23.25
N CYS A 10 4.85 -0.07 -22.70
CA CYS A 10 3.88 -0.61 -21.76
C CYS A 10 2.54 0.10 -21.92
N ASP A 11 1.48 -0.54 -21.46
CA ASP A 11 0.15 0.07 -21.40
C ASP A 11 0.00 0.88 -20.10
N ILE A 12 0.59 0.40 -19.02
CA ILE A 12 0.59 1.07 -17.71
C ILE A 12 2.03 1.16 -17.19
N LEU A 13 2.47 2.38 -16.90
CA LEU A 13 3.74 2.66 -16.24
C LEU A 13 3.48 3.10 -14.79
N VAL A 14 3.95 2.33 -13.83
CA VAL A 14 3.94 2.72 -12.41
C VAL A 14 5.31 3.29 -12.04
N VAL A 15 5.32 4.52 -11.56
CA VAL A 15 6.54 5.21 -11.14
C VAL A 15 6.66 5.22 -9.62
N GLY A 16 7.65 4.50 -9.11
CA GLY A 16 7.92 4.31 -7.70
C GLY A 16 7.39 2.99 -7.15
N GLY A 17 8.23 2.27 -6.43
CA GLY A 17 7.93 0.97 -5.83
C GLY A 17 7.68 1.04 -4.31
N GLY A 18 7.31 2.19 -3.77
CA GLY A 18 6.84 2.33 -2.38
C GLY A 18 5.46 1.70 -2.19
N MET A 19 4.83 1.92 -1.04
CA MET A 19 3.53 1.33 -0.72
C MET A 19 2.46 1.65 -1.77
N ALA A 20 2.34 2.90 -2.18
CA ALA A 20 1.40 3.33 -3.20
C ALA A 20 1.67 2.68 -4.56
N GLY A 21 2.94 2.62 -4.99
CA GLY A 21 3.31 2.01 -6.26
C GLY A 21 3.13 0.50 -6.28
N THR A 22 3.42 -0.21 -5.18
CA THR A 22 3.16 -1.65 -5.09
C THR A 22 1.66 -1.94 -5.14
N GLY A 23 0.84 -1.15 -4.44
CA GLY A 23 -0.61 -1.24 -4.50
C GLY A 23 -1.15 -0.93 -5.89
N ALA A 24 -0.70 0.17 -6.51
CA ALA A 24 -1.09 0.53 -7.87
C ALA A 24 -0.75 -0.56 -8.89
N THR A 25 0.42 -1.20 -8.75
CA THR A 25 0.83 -2.30 -9.64
C THR A 25 -0.08 -3.52 -9.47
N PHE A 26 -0.43 -3.86 -8.23
CA PHE A 26 -1.34 -4.96 -7.92
C PHE A 26 -2.74 -4.70 -8.49
N GLU A 27 -3.31 -3.54 -8.20
CA GLU A 27 -4.64 -3.15 -8.68
C GLU A 27 -4.69 -3.02 -10.21
N ALA A 28 -3.63 -2.48 -10.83
CA ALA A 28 -3.54 -2.40 -12.28
C ALA A 28 -3.68 -3.78 -12.94
N ARG A 29 -3.08 -4.82 -12.37
CA ARG A 29 -3.23 -6.21 -12.85
C ARG A 29 -4.63 -6.75 -12.59
N HIS A 30 -5.22 -6.44 -11.45
CA HIS A 30 -6.57 -6.89 -11.13
C HIS A 30 -7.60 -6.41 -12.16
N TRP A 31 -7.51 -5.13 -12.56
CA TRP A 31 -8.44 -4.51 -13.49
C TRP A 31 -8.02 -4.64 -14.96
N GLY A 32 -6.72 -4.64 -15.25
CA GLY A 32 -6.14 -4.70 -16.58
C GLY A 32 -5.39 -6.01 -16.83
N ARG A 33 -6.12 -7.13 -16.86
CA ARG A 33 -5.55 -8.49 -16.91
C ARG A 33 -4.60 -8.73 -18.07
N ASP A 34 -4.93 -8.17 -19.24
CA ASP A 34 -4.19 -8.35 -20.49
C ASP A 34 -3.24 -7.18 -20.81
N LEU A 35 -3.20 -6.16 -19.96
CA LEU A 35 -2.36 -4.99 -20.15
C LEU A 35 -0.92 -5.26 -19.70
N LYS A 36 0.03 -4.69 -20.44
CA LYS A 36 1.44 -4.76 -20.09
C LYS A 36 1.77 -3.72 -19.03
N ILE A 37 2.08 -4.18 -17.83
CA ILE A 37 2.35 -3.35 -16.65
C ILE A 37 3.84 -3.33 -16.35
N VAL A 38 4.43 -2.14 -16.34
CA VAL A 38 5.83 -1.92 -15.98
C VAL A 38 5.92 -1.04 -14.74
N CYS A 39 6.68 -1.48 -13.74
CA CYS A 39 6.98 -0.67 -12.57
C CYS A 39 8.46 -0.26 -12.58
N VAL A 40 8.74 1.02 -12.31
CA VAL A 40 10.11 1.54 -12.20
C VAL A 40 10.35 2.08 -10.80
N GLU A 41 11.48 1.71 -10.19
CA GLU A 41 11.85 2.08 -8.84
C GLU A 41 13.26 2.67 -8.80
N LYS A 42 13.41 3.80 -8.09
CA LYS A 42 14.70 4.50 -7.94
C LYS A 42 15.71 3.68 -7.15
N ALA A 43 15.27 2.94 -6.15
CA ALA A 43 16.11 2.08 -5.33
C ALA A 43 15.88 0.59 -5.66
N ASN A 44 15.35 -0.16 -4.73
CA ASN A 44 14.96 -1.57 -4.91
C ASN A 44 13.54 -1.74 -4.34
N ILE A 45 12.68 -2.37 -5.10
CA ILE A 45 11.27 -2.54 -4.73
C ILE A 45 11.09 -3.27 -3.39
N ASP A 46 12.00 -4.15 -3.01
CA ASP A 46 11.94 -4.86 -1.73
C ASP A 46 12.27 -3.99 -0.52
N ARG A 47 12.90 -2.84 -0.74
CA ARG A 47 13.44 -1.98 0.32
C ARG A 47 13.19 -0.50 0.08
N SER A 48 12.22 -0.13 -0.74
CA SER A 48 11.87 1.26 -1.05
C SER A 48 10.61 1.72 -0.31
N GLY A 49 10.50 3.04 -0.13
CA GLY A 49 9.38 3.68 0.55
C GLY A 49 9.46 3.62 2.08
N ALA A 50 8.55 4.34 2.74
CA ALA A 50 8.55 4.50 4.20
C ALA A 50 8.38 3.17 4.96
N VAL A 51 7.55 2.26 4.46
CA VAL A 51 7.30 0.96 5.12
C VAL A 51 8.52 0.04 5.15
N ALA A 52 9.56 0.34 4.36
CA ALA A 52 10.83 -0.40 4.39
C ALA A 52 11.65 -0.18 5.68
N GLN A 53 11.28 0.80 6.49
CA GLN A 53 11.91 1.08 7.78
C GLN A 53 11.48 0.10 8.88
N GLY A 54 10.47 -0.73 8.62
CA GLY A 54 9.86 -1.61 9.62
C GLY A 54 8.87 -0.86 10.49
N LEU A 55 7.60 -0.95 10.16
CA LEU A 55 6.52 -0.32 10.91
C LEU A 55 5.89 -1.34 11.85
N TYR A 56 5.49 -0.90 13.03
CA TYR A 56 4.83 -1.75 14.02
C TYR A 56 3.30 -1.65 13.99
N ALA A 57 2.75 -0.76 13.17
CA ALA A 57 1.31 -0.54 13.08
C ALA A 57 0.86 -0.15 11.66
N ILE A 58 -0.40 -0.45 11.35
CA ILE A 58 -1.12 0.10 10.20
C ILE A 58 -2.18 1.05 10.74
N ASN A 59 -2.18 2.28 10.24
CA ASN A 59 -3.13 3.32 10.65
C ASN A 59 -4.41 3.27 9.80
N CYS A 60 -5.45 3.93 10.27
CA CYS A 60 -6.75 4.10 9.61
C CYS A 60 -7.58 2.83 9.41
N TYR A 61 -7.27 1.72 10.09
CA TYR A 61 -8.13 0.54 10.07
C TYR A 61 -9.45 0.81 10.77
N MET A 62 -10.55 0.70 10.05
CA MET A 62 -11.89 1.02 10.57
C MET A 62 -12.47 -0.10 11.44
N GLY A 63 -12.30 -1.35 11.05
CA GLY A 63 -12.95 -2.47 11.70
C GLY A 63 -14.46 -2.53 11.41
N MET A 64 -14.85 -2.13 10.20
CA MET A 64 -16.25 -2.03 9.79
C MET A 64 -17.01 -3.34 9.96
N GLN A 65 -16.39 -4.47 9.66
CA GLN A 65 -16.97 -5.80 9.86
C GLN A 65 -17.31 -6.11 11.33
N TRP A 66 -16.70 -5.40 12.27
CA TRP A 66 -16.93 -5.55 13.71
C TRP A 66 -17.82 -4.43 14.27
N GLY A 67 -18.26 -3.49 13.43
CA GLY A 67 -19.02 -2.31 13.84
C GLY A 67 -18.22 -1.31 14.69
N GLU A 68 -16.88 -1.28 14.55
CA GLU A 68 -16.04 -0.46 15.42
C GLU A 68 -16.00 1.01 15.01
N ASN A 69 -15.81 1.29 13.73
CA ASN A 69 -15.81 2.64 13.18
C ASN A 69 -16.43 2.64 11.78
N GLN A 70 -16.77 3.83 11.30
CA GLN A 70 -17.26 4.08 9.95
C GLN A 70 -16.32 5.07 9.23
N PRO A 71 -16.29 5.11 7.88
CA PRO A 71 -15.45 6.03 7.13
C PRO A 71 -15.65 7.51 7.52
N GLU A 72 -16.88 7.90 7.87
CA GLU A 72 -17.22 9.25 8.34
C GLU A 72 -16.53 9.62 9.66
N ASP A 73 -16.25 8.64 10.51
CA ASP A 73 -15.53 8.86 11.76
C ASP A 73 -14.08 9.29 11.47
N HIS A 74 -13.45 8.69 10.45
CA HIS A 74 -12.11 9.07 10.03
C HIS A 74 -12.08 10.47 9.43
N VAL A 75 -13.05 10.82 8.59
CA VAL A 75 -13.16 12.17 8.03
C VAL A 75 -13.33 13.22 9.13
N ARG A 76 -14.19 12.92 10.11
CA ARG A 76 -14.40 13.80 11.27
C ARG A 76 -13.12 13.97 12.11
N TYR A 77 -12.39 12.89 12.33
CA TYR A 77 -11.10 12.91 13.00
C TYR A 77 -10.09 13.79 12.21
N ALA A 78 -9.91 13.51 10.91
CA ALA A 78 -8.99 14.27 10.08
C ALA A 78 -9.33 15.78 10.04
N ARG A 79 -10.61 16.13 9.97
CA ARG A 79 -11.07 17.53 10.03
C ARG A 79 -10.69 18.21 11.33
N ASN A 80 -10.89 17.56 12.46
CA ASN A 80 -10.68 18.13 13.78
C ASN A 80 -9.19 18.17 14.15
N ASP A 81 -8.46 17.07 13.93
CA ASP A 81 -7.08 16.91 14.40
C ASP A 81 -6.05 17.43 13.39
N LEU A 82 -6.40 17.54 12.12
CA LEU A 82 -5.56 18.11 11.06
C LEU A 82 -6.03 19.53 10.65
N MET A 83 -6.78 20.19 11.50
CA MET A 83 -7.25 21.58 11.31
C MET A 83 -7.96 21.82 9.97
N GLY A 84 -8.61 20.81 9.41
CA GLY A 84 -9.28 20.88 8.12
C GLY A 84 -8.35 20.92 6.90
N LEU A 85 -7.06 20.79 7.06
CA LEU A 85 -6.08 20.79 5.97
C LEU A 85 -6.00 19.40 5.30
N VAL A 86 -7.16 18.89 4.85
CA VAL A 86 -7.28 17.55 4.27
C VAL A 86 -8.34 17.55 3.17
N ARG A 87 -8.09 16.74 2.14
CA ARG A 87 -9.11 16.40 1.12
C ARG A 87 -10.02 15.34 1.73
N GLU A 88 -11.18 15.76 2.21
CA GLU A 88 -12.14 14.89 2.91
C GLU A 88 -12.70 13.79 2.02
N ASP A 89 -12.91 14.07 0.74
CA ASP A 89 -13.32 13.11 -0.26
C ASP A 89 -12.31 11.96 -0.44
N LEU A 90 -11.02 12.28 -0.51
CA LEU A 90 -9.96 11.29 -0.59
C LEU A 90 -9.78 10.53 0.74
N GLY A 91 -9.91 11.22 1.87
CA GLY A 91 -9.88 10.61 3.19
C GLY A 91 -11.02 9.62 3.40
N TYR A 92 -12.22 9.96 2.94
CA TYR A 92 -13.39 9.08 2.95
C TYR A 92 -13.17 7.84 2.06
N ASP A 93 -12.71 8.06 0.83
CA ASP A 93 -12.45 6.98 -0.12
C ASP A 93 -11.40 6.00 0.40
N MET A 94 -10.30 6.52 0.97
CA MET A 94 -9.30 5.71 1.64
C MET A 94 -9.91 4.90 2.80
N ALA A 95 -10.66 5.54 3.69
CA ALA A 95 -11.20 4.91 4.88
C ALA A 95 -12.17 3.76 4.57
N ARG A 96 -12.96 3.85 3.51
CA ARG A 96 -13.87 2.77 3.09
C ARG A 96 -13.17 1.56 2.46
N HIS A 97 -11.90 1.70 2.05
CA HIS A 97 -11.13 0.65 1.40
C HIS A 97 -9.99 0.07 2.25
N VAL A 98 -9.57 0.75 3.33
CA VAL A 98 -8.40 0.32 4.11
C VAL A 98 -8.60 -1.04 4.75
N ASP A 99 -9.81 -1.37 5.21
CA ASP A 99 -10.08 -2.67 5.85
C ASP A 99 -9.85 -3.83 4.88
N SER A 100 -10.35 -3.75 3.65
CA SER A 100 -10.14 -4.78 2.63
C SER A 100 -8.66 -4.94 2.29
N THR A 101 -7.93 -3.83 2.21
CA THR A 101 -6.48 -3.85 1.97
C THR A 101 -5.73 -4.52 3.12
N VAL A 102 -6.11 -4.24 4.36
CA VAL A 102 -5.50 -4.86 5.56
C VAL A 102 -5.76 -6.36 5.60
N HIS A 103 -6.99 -6.79 5.28
CA HIS A 103 -7.32 -8.22 5.21
C HIS A 103 -6.50 -8.92 4.12
N MET A 104 -6.31 -8.28 2.97
CA MET A 104 -5.46 -8.79 1.90
C MET A 104 -4.00 -8.93 2.34
N PHE A 105 -3.46 -7.98 3.12
CA PHE A 105 -2.11 -8.11 3.69
C PHE A 105 -1.99 -9.28 4.67
N ASP A 106 -3.02 -9.53 5.47
CA ASP A 106 -3.09 -10.70 6.36
C ASP A 106 -3.07 -12.00 5.55
N GLU A 107 -3.84 -12.08 4.46
CA GLU A 107 -3.84 -13.20 3.53
C GLU A 107 -2.48 -13.41 2.83
N TRP A 108 -1.74 -12.33 2.56
CA TRP A 108 -0.38 -12.40 2.02
C TRP A 108 0.66 -12.82 3.06
N GLY A 109 0.25 -13.01 4.32
CA GLY A 109 1.11 -13.46 5.41
C GLY A 109 1.84 -12.33 6.15
N LEU A 110 1.33 -11.09 6.08
CA LEU A 110 1.83 -10.05 6.97
C LEU A 110 1.49 -10.44 8.42
N PRO A 111 2.50 -10.50 9.34
CA PRO A 111 2.26 -10.94 10.71
C PRO A 111 1.42 -9.93 11.49
N MET A 112 0.11 -10.10 11.46
CA MET A 112 -0.85 -9.31 12.21
C MET A 112 -0.89 -9.77 13.67
N MET A 113 -0.85 -8.83 14.62
CA MET A 113 -1.09 -9.13 16.02
C MET A 113 -2.59 -9.29 16.26
N LYS A 114 -3.01 -10.46 16.73
CA LYS A 114 -4.43 -10.79 16.93
C LYS A 114 -4.70 -11.18 18.38
N ASN A 115 -5.89 -10.86 18.85
CA ASN A 115 -6.41 -11.39 20.11
C ASN A 115 -6.75 -12.87 19.91
N GLU A 116 -6.14 -13.75 20.68
CA GLU A 116 -6.28 -15.21 20.54
C GLU A 116 -7.71 -15.71 20.74
N LYS A 117 -8.50 -15.02 21.57
CA LYS A 117 -9.88 -15.43 21.89
C LYS A 117 -10.90 -14.97 20.85
N THR A 118 -10.68 -13.79 20.26
CA THR A 118 -11.68 -13.16 19.37
C THR A 118 -11.25 -13.18 17.90
N GLY A 119 -9.98 -13.43 17.61
CA GLY A 119 -9.39 -13.32 16.27
C GLY A 119 -9.28 -11.90 15.73
N ARG A 120 -9.71 -10.89 16.49
CA ARG A 120 -9.65 -9.48 16.09
C ARG A 120 -8.20 -8.97 16.16
N TYR A 121 -7.87 -8.03 15.29
CA TYR A 121 -6.57 -7.35 15.34
C TYR A 121 -6.41 -6.58 16.64
N LEU A 122 -5.23 -6.66 17.24
CA LEU A 122 -4.90 -5.84 18.40
C LEU A 122 -4.76 -4.39 17.96
N ARG A 123 -5.37 -3.49 18.73
CA ARG A 123 -5.35 -2.04 18.47
C ARG A 123 -4.48 -1.31 19.46
N GLU A 124 -3.86 -0.25 18.96
CA GLU A 124 -3.33 0.84 19.77
C GLU A 124 -4.10 2.11 19.43
N GLY A 125 -4.86 2.63 20.39
CA GLY A 125 -5.80 3.72 20.15
C GLY A 125 -6.97 3.32 19.24
N LYS A 126 -7.56 4.32 18.59
CA LYS A 126 -8.77 4.14 17.79
C LYS A 126 -8.50 3.64 16.38
N TRP A 127 -7.37 4.04 15.78
CA TRP A 127 -7.15 3.92 14.35
C TRP A 127 -6.04 2.95 13.95
N GLN A 128 -5.21 2.52 14.89
CA GLN A 128 -4.05 1.68 14.59
C GLN A 128 -4.29 0.23 14.94
N ILE A 129 -3.86 -0.66 14.07
CA ILE A 129 -3.72 -2.09 14.36
C ILE A 129 -2.26 -2.46 14.41
N MET A 130 -1.92 -3.41 15.29
CA MET A 130 -0.54 -3.79 15.57
C MET A 130 -0.07 -4.90 14.64
N ILE A 131 1.16 -4.78 14.17
CA ILE A 131 1.81 -5.76 13.30
C ILE A 131 3.27 -5.99 13.70
N HIS A 132 3.82 -7.10 13.25
CA HIS A 132 5.27 -7.31 13.21
C HIS A 132 5.78 -6.91 11.82
N GLY A 133 6.07 -5.64 11.64
CA GLY A 133 6.21 -5.01 10.33
C GLY A 133 7.57 -5.14 9.65
N GLU A 134 8.52 -5.92 10.19
CA GLU A 134 9.84 -6.10 9.59
C GLU A 134 9.76 -6.71 8.18
N SER A 135 8.80 -7.59 7.96
CA SER A 135 8.53 -8.24 6.67
C SER A 135 7.53 -7.51 5.79
N TYR A 136 6.99 -6.37 6.24
CA TYR A 136 5.92 -5.65 5.54
C TYR A 136 6.29 -5.31 4.09
N LYS A 137 7.42 -4.64 3.91
CA LYS A 137 7.84 -4.21 2.56
C LYS A 137 8.14 -5.39 1.62
N PRO A 138 8.88 -6.43 2.00
CA PRO A 138 9.05 -7.62 1.17
C PRO A 138 7.74 -8.29 0.76
N ILE A 139 6.76 -8.40 1.67
CA ILE A 139 5.48 -9.04 1.39
C ILE A 139 4.69 -8.27 0.31
N VAL A 140 4.52 -6.95 0.48
CA VAL A 140 3.80 -6.14 -0.52
C VAL A 140 4.57 -6.01 -1.83
N ALA A 141 5.91 -6.03 -1.78
CA ALA A 141 6.73 -6.04 -2.98
C ALA A 141 6.57 -7.34 -3.78
N GLU A 142 6.42 -8.47 -3.10
CA GLU A 142 6.18 -9.77 -3.74
C GLU A 142 4.84 -9.79 -4.49
N ALA A 143 3.80 -9.20 -3.93
CA ALA A 143 2.52 -9.04 -4.62
C ALA A 143 2.66 -8.20 -5.90
N ALA A 144 3.40 -7.09 -5.84
CA ALA A 144 3.68 -6.27 -7.02
C ALA A 144 4.51 -7.02 -8.08
N LYS A 145 5.52 -7.81 -7.66
CA LYS A 145 6.34 -8.63 -8.56
C LYS A 145 5.51 -9.67 -9.32
N LYS A 146 4.52 -10.26 -8.66
CA LYS A 146 3.59 -11.21 -9.29
C LYS A 146 2.62 -10.54 -10.26
N SER A 147 2.39 -9.25 -10.10
CA SER A 147 1.40 -8.48 -10.85
C SER A 147 1.99 -7.74 -12.05
N ALA A 148 3.24 -7.29 -11.97
CA ALA A 148 3.91 -6.59 -13.05
C ALA A 148 4.50 -7.55 -14.09
N ASP A 149 4.51 -7.16 -15.37
CA ASP A 149 5.27 -7.86 -16.40
C ASP A 149 6.78 -7.61 -16.27
N LYS A 150 7.14 -6.39 -15.84
CA LYS A 150 8.53 -6.01 -15.56
C LYS A 150 8.64 -5.05 -14.40
N ILE A 151 9.69 -5.22 -13.62
CA ILE A 151 10.11 -4.28 -12.59
C ILE A 151 11.56 -3.88 -12.84
N TYR A 152 11.77 -2.58 -12.98
CA TYR A 152 13.10 -2.01 -13.14
C TYR A 152 13.52 -1.31 -11.84
N ASN A 153 14.47 -1.87 -11.14
CA ASN A 153 15.10 -1.25 -10.00
C ASN A 153 16.25 -0.34 -10.42
N ARG A 154 16.59 0.64 -9.60
CA ARG A 154 17.69 1.61 -9.80
C ARG A 154 17.50 2.48 -11.05
N ILE A 155 16.25 2.83 -11.33
CA ILE A 155 15.88 3.71 -12.44
C ILE A 155 15.44 5.07 -11.90
N MET A 156 16.17 6.11 -12.26
CA MET A 156 15.79 7.49 -11.97
C MET A 156 14.92 8.02 -13.11
N ILE A 157 13.68 8.38 -12.80
CA ILE A 157 12.80 9.08 -13.74
C ILE A 157 13.20 10.56 -13.73
N THR A 158 13.47 11.11 -14.90
CA THR A 158 13.88 12.50 -15.09
C THR A 158 12.80 13.35 -15.76
N HIS A 159 11.94 12.73 -16.56
CA HIS A 159 10.84 13.39 -17.28
C HIS A 159 9.65 12.43 -17.40
N LEU A 160 8.46 12.99 -17.44
CA LEU A 160 7.19 12.32 -17.77
C LEU A 160 6.58 12.98 -18.99
#